data_c75f388b6b7feebdde6aabb4f764495e
#
_entry.id   c75f388b6b7feebdde6aabb4f764495e
#
_cell.length_a   1.000
_cell.length_b   1.000
_cell.length_c   1.000
_cell.angle_alpha   90.00
_cell.angle_beta   90.00
_cell.angle_gamma   90.00
#
_symmetry.space_group_name_H-M   'P 1'
#
loop_
_entity.id
_entity.type
_entity.pdbx_description
1 polymer ?
#
loop_
_entity_poly.entity_id
_entity_poly.type
_entity_poly.pdbx_seq_one_letter_code
_entity_poly.pdbx_strand_id
1 'polypeptide(L)'
;MAKNSIKSIDELATKIESGSFPTTIPTGIYSLDSLLNGGIDLGSKVQIVAESSTGKSTIALQICKNWCIRGRNVFYIDSENSITKELLESTGCDFYTEKQHGYGRLVILKKSSFNDVSEYLDKAISLREFSLVVIDSLASLVNDCYVDIENEKKDKVVKSLTNNNTNYESRPINLFINKYSALASRYKIAFLFVNQYRNKVDPLKGTVLKEYGNKIVRYNSDIIIKIKKEKEMLWETENEIYSDKPFLEAMPATHARLTFTVDKSNKVITGTAIESYIKYGYG
;
A
#
# COMPACT_ATOMS: atom_id res chain seq x y z
N MET A 1 -8.33 -3.82 38.96
CA MET A 1 -8.67 -3.02 37.77
C MET A 1 -10.14 -2.63 37.87
N ALA A 2 -10.43 -1.37 38.12
CA ALA A 2 -11.82 -0.90 38.25
C ALA A 2 -12.50 -0.94 36.88
N LYS A 3 -13.57 -1.73 36.76
CA LYS A 3 -14.46 -1.68 35.59
C LYS A 3 -15.15 -0.31 35.62
N ASN A 4 -14.73 0.60 34.73
CA ASN A 4 -15.47 1.83 34.43
C ASN A 4 -16.82 1.42 33.80
N SER A 5 -17.83 1.18 34.63
CA SER A 5 -19.19 0.95 34.15
C SER A 5 -19.81 2.30 33.75
N ILE A 6 -20.18 2.42 32.49
CA ILE A 6 -20.97 3.54 31.96
C ILE A 6 -22.32 3.51 32.67
N LYS A 7 -22.68 4.59 33.33
CA LYS A 7 -23.88 4.65 34.20
C LYS A 7 -25.09 5.32 33.53
N SER A 8 -24.87 6.07 32.44
CA SER A 8 -25.96 6.74 31.71
C SER A 8 -25.68 6.84 30.22
N ILE A 9 -26.72 7.10 29.42
CA ILE A 9 -26.61 7.36 27.96
C ILE A 9 -25.82 8.65 27.74
N ASP A 10 -25.97 9.66 28.58
CA ASP A 10 -25.24 10.94 28.46
C ASP A 10 -23.75 10.75 28.71
N GLU A 11 -23.35 9.91 29.66
CA GLU A 11 -21.95 9.55 29.88
C GLU A 11 -21.37 8.77 28.69
N LEU A 12 -22.17 7.92 28.05
CA LEU A 12 -21.78 7.22 26.84
C LEU A 12 -21.65 8.18 25.67
N ALA A 13 -22.63 9.08 25.47
CA ALA A 13 -22.62 10.10 24.42
C ALA A 13 -21.40 11.01 24.55
N THR A 14 -21.11 11.52 25.73
CA THR A 14 -19.93 12.37 26.02
C THR A 14 -18.62 11.63 25.68
N LYS A 15 -18.51 10.32 26.00
CA LYS A 15 -17.33 9.52 25.64
C LYS A 15 -17.21 9.28 24.15
N ILE A 16 -18.32 9.16 23.43
CA ILE A 16 -18.33 9.02 21.97
C ILE A 16 -17.97 10.35 21.31
N GLU A 17 -18.54 11.46 21.76
CA GLU A 17 -18.29 12.81 21.22
C GLU A 17 -16.85 13.30 21.49
N SER A 18 -16.24 12.90 22.60
CA SER A 18 -14.82 13.17 22.89
C SER A 18 -13.85 12.37 22.03
N GLY A 19 -14.35 11.44 21.23
CA GLY A 19 -13.54 10.72 20.22
C GLY A 19 -12.96 11.72 19.21
N SER A 20 -11.63 11.86 19.19
CA SER A 20 -10.96 12.71 18.20
C SER A 20 -11.30 12.26 16.78
N PHE A 21 -11.73 13.19 15.93
CA PHE A 21 -11.87 12.95 14.51
C PHE A 21 -10.53 12.43 13.91
N PRO A 22 -10.58 11.58 12.90
CA PRO A 22 -9.35 11.07 12.30
C PRO A 22 -8.54 12.23 11.73
N THR A 23 -7.24 12.26 12.05
CA THR A 23 -6.33 13.22 11.45
C THR A 23 -6.00 12.76 10.03
N THR A 24 -6.37 13.56 9.06
CA THR A 24 -6.08 13.32 7.63
C THR A 24 -4.70 13.87 7.29
N ILE A 25 -3.87 13.06 6.65
CA ILE A 25 -2.53 13.45 6.18
C ILE A 25 -2.56 13.40 4.65
N PRO A 26 -2.23 14.50 3.96
CA PRO A 26 -2.15 14.52 2.50
C PRO A 26 -1.12 13.51 1.97
N THR A 27 -1.42 12.94 0.81
CA THR A 27 -0.50 12.04 0.10
C THR A 27 0.64 12.82 -0.57
N GLY A 28 0.42 14.08 -0.86
CA GLY A 28 1.33 14.94 -1.64
C GLY A 28 1.17 14.78 -3.15
N ILE A 29 0.22 13.96 -3.58
CA ILE A 29 -0.19 13.82 -4.97
C ILE A 29 -1.54 14.52 -5.10
N TYR A 30 -1.57 15.69 -5.74
CA TYR A 30 -2.73 16.58 -5.78
C TYR A 30 -4.02 15.86 -6.25
N SER A 31 -3.93 15.11 -7.34
CA SER A 31 -5.06 14.34 -7.85
C SER A 31 -5.57 13.31 -6.83
N LEU A 32 -4.66 12.62 -6.14
CA LEU A 32 -5.02 11.64 -5.14
C LEU A 32 -5.60 12.30 -3.87
N ASP A 33 -5.05 13.42 -3.43
CA ASP A 33 -5.57 14.18 -2.30
C ASP A 33 -6.97 14.76 -2.60
N SER A 34 -7.19 15.25 -3.81
CA SER A 34 -8.52 15.67 -4.28
C SER A 34 -9.50 14.50 -4.29
N LEU A 35 -9.08 13.34 -4.80
CA LEU A 35 -9.89 12.13 -4.85
C LEU A 35 -10.24 11.59 -3.46
N LEU A 36 -9.33 11.73 -2.48
CA LEU A 36 -9.47 11.24 -1.12
C LEU A 36 -10.00 12.28 -0.13
N ASN A 37 -10.45 13.41 -0.61
CA ASN A 37 -10.98 14.48 0.24
C ASN A 37 -9.95 14.96 1.29
N GLY A 38 -8.70 15.19 0.83
CA GLY A 38 -7.59 15.73 1.60
C GLY A 38 -6.48 14.74 1.96
N GLY A 39 -6.61 13.44 1.66
CA GLY A 39 -5.56 12.45 1.90
C GLY A 39 -5.98 11.23 2.70
N ILE A 40 -5.04 10.63 3.43
CA ILE A 40 -5.19 9.37 4.17
C ILE A 40 -5.36 9.67 5.66
N ASP A 41 -6.39 9.08 6.28
CA ASP A 41 -6.66 9.22 7.72
C ASP A 41 -5.76 8.31 8.54
N LEU A 42 -5.26 8.80 9.67
CA LEU A 42 -4.55 7.96 10.65
C LEU A 42 -5.47 6.83 11.14
N GLY A 43 -4.94 5.63 11.17
CA GLY A 43 -5.67 4.42 11.55
C GLY A 43 -6.48 3.80 10.43
N SER A 44 -6.51 4.39 9.23
CA SER A 44 -7.16 3.82 8.05
C SER A 44 -6.28 2.80 7.32
N LYS A 45 -6.93 1.96 6.54
CA LYS A 45 -6.31 0.94 5.71
C LYS A 45 -6.65 1.24 4.24
N VAL A 46 -5.66 1.69 3.51
CA VAL A 46 -5.78 2.05 2.09
C VAL A 46 -5.12 0.97 1.25
N GLN A 47 -5.79 0.53 0.21
CA GLN A 47 -5.25 -0.40 -0.77
C GLN A 47 -5.10 0.30 -2.12
N ILE A 48 -3.92 0.21 -2.71
CA ILE A 48 -3.66 0.58 -4.10
C ILE A 48 -3.56 -0.71 -4.92
N VAL A 49 -4.37 -0.82 -5.97
CA VAL A 49 -4.39 -1.99 -6.86
C VAL A 49 -4.11 -1.56 -8.29
N ALA A 50 -3.14 -2.18 -8.92
CA ALA A 50 -2.83 -1.95 -10.34
C ALA A 50 -2.11 -3.15 -10.96
N GLU A 51 -1.99 -3.15 -12.27
CA GLU A 51 -1.14 -4.08 -13.01
C GLU A 51 0.34 -3.85 -12.70
N SER A 52 1.18 -4.80 -13.09
CA SER A 52 2.64 -4.65 -13.00
C SER A 52 3.11 -3.43 -13.81
N SER A 53 4.21 -2.81 -13.37
CA SER A 53 4.84 -1.66 -14.07
C SER A 53 3.92 -0.44 -14.26
N THR A 54 2.91 -0.27 -13.40
CA THR A 54 2.02 0.91 -13.39
C THR A 54 2.59 2.08 -12.60
N GLY A 55 3.71 1.89 -11.84
CA GLY A 55 4.28 2.93 -10.97
C GLY A 55 3.77 2.89 -9.52
N LYS A 56 3.23 1.75 -9.06
CA LYS A 56 2.70 1.59 -7.69
C LYS A 56 3.72 1.95 -6.60
N SER A 57 4.93 1.40 -6.69
CA SER A 57 6.02 1.65 -5.73
C SER A 57 6.45 3.11 -5.74
N THR A 58 6.52 3.74 -6.91
CA THR A 58 6.81 5.17 -7.06
C THR A 58 5.75 6.03 -6.36
N ILE A 59 4.47 5.72 -6.57
CA ILE A 59 3.35 6.40 -5.90
C ILE A 59 3.43 6.21 -4.38
N ALA A 60 3.71 4.99 -3.92
CA ALA A 60 3.87 4.69 -2.49
C ALA A 60 5.04 5.47 -1.89
N LEU A 61 6.18 5.58 -2.58
CA LEU A 61 7.33 6.37 -2.15
C LEU A 61 7.02 7.87 -2.10
N GLN A 62 6.28 8.42 -3.06
CA GLN A 62 5.85 9.82 -3.02
C GLN A 62 4.95 10.11 -1.81
N ILE A 63 4.06 9.18 -1.46
CA ILE A 63 3.27 9.27 -0.23
C ILE A 63 4.19 9.26 1.00
N CYS A 64 5.15 8.33 1.06
CA CYS A 64 6.13 8.24 2.16
C CYS A 64 6.92 9.54 2.32
N LYS A 65 7.47 10.08 1.22
CA LYS A 65 8.19 11.36 1.20
C LYS A 65 7.35 12.47 1.80
N ASN A 66 6.11 12.60 1.37
CA ASN A 66 5.23 13.66 1.83
C ASN A 66 4.89 13.52 3.33
N TRP A 67 4.78 12.30 3.84
CA TRP A 67 4.59 12.05 5.26
C TRP A 67 5.85 12.40 6.07
N CYS A 68 7.04 12.04 5.56
CA CYS A 68 8.32 12.41 6.17
C CYS A 68 8.53 13.93 6.21
N ILE A 69 8.17 14.67 5.14
CA ILE A 69 8.19 16.14 5.11
C ILE A 69 7.37 16.73 6.27
N ARG A 70 6.28 16.06 6.67
CA ARG A 70 5.40 16.48 7.78
C ARG A 70 5.83 15.95 9.15
N GLY A 71 7.07 15.51 9.30
CA GLY A 71 7.60 14.99 10.56
C GLY A 71 7.03 13.62 10.97
N ARG A 72 6.42 12.86 10.04
CA ARG A 72 5.82 11.55 10.30
C ARG A 72 6.76 10.42 9.90
N ASN A 73 7.10 9.54 10.84
CA ASN A 73 7.89 8.36 10.53
C ASN A 73 7.08 7.33 9.74
N VAL A 74 7.72 6.73 8.76
CA VAL A 74 7.14 5.74 7.86
C VAL A 74 7.93 4.44 7.93
N PHE A 75 7.24 3.31 8.06
CA PHE A 75 7.81 1.98 7.97
C PHE A 75 7.38 1.33 6.65
N TYR A 76 8.35 1.09 5.77
CA TYR A 76 8.14 0.53 4.43
C TYR A 76 8.66 -0.90 4.37
N ILE A 77 7.79 -1.82 4.02
CA ILE A 77 8.13 -3.23 3.82
C ILE A 77 8.20 -3.48 2.31
N ASP A 78 9.41 -3.67 1.81
CA ASP A 78 9.72 -4.02 0.41
C ASP A 78 9.84 -5.54 0.30
N SER A 79 8.72 -6.21 0.05
CA SER A 79 8.67 -7.66 -0.09
C SER A 79 9.05 -8.16 -1.49
N GLU A 80 9.13 -7.26 -2.45
CA GLU A 80 9.57 -7.56 -3.83
C GLU A 80 11.06 -7.34 -4.04
N ASN A 81 11.76 -6.72 -3.05
CA ASN A 81 13.14 -6.24 -3.19
C ASN A 81 13.32 -5.30 -4.41
N SER A 82 12.30 -4.51 -4.69
CA SER A 82 12.23 -3.64 -5.86
C SER A 82 12.77 -2.23 -5.61
N ILE A 83 12.94 -1.83 -4.35
CA ILE A 83 13.46 -0.52 -3.98
C ILE A 83 14.98 -0.51 -4.18
N THR A 84 15.43 0.24 -5.17
CA THR A 84 16.85 0.49 -5.44
C THR A 84 17.28 1.87 -4.94
N LYS A 85 18.59 2.11 -4.90
CA LYS A 85 19.14 3.41 -4.55
C LYS A 85 18.71 4.48 -5.56
N GLU A 86 18.76 4.15 -6.84
CA GLU A 86 18.37 5.03 -7.93
C GLU A 86 16.88 5.42 -7.85
N LEU A 87 16.01 4.48 -7.45
CA LEU A 87 14.59 4.78 -7.25
C LEU A 87 14.37 5.71 -6.05
N LEU A 88 15.11 5.54 -4.96
CA LEU A 88 15.05 6.45 -3.82
C LEU A 88 15.54 7.85 -4.18
N GLU A 89 16.68 7.96 -4.87
CA GLU A 89 17.24 9.23 -5.34
C GLU A 89 16.29 9.94 -6.30
N SER A 90 15.74 9.22 -7.29
CA SER A 90 14.81 9.81 -8.28
C SER A 90 13.50 10.32 -7.66
N THR A 91 13.02 9.67 -6.60
CA THR A 91 11.85 10.13 -5.85
C THR A 91 12.19 11.16 -4.77
N GLY A 92 13.47 11.32 -4.44
CA GLY A 92 13.96 12.15 -3.34
C GLY A 92 13.60 11.58 -1.97
N CYS A 93 13.44 10.26 -1.88
CA CYS A 93 13.17 9.55 -0.63
C CYS A 93 14.44 9.18 0.13
N ASP A 94 15.59 9.13 -0.56
CA ASP A 94 16.91 8.84 0.00
C ASP A 94 17.25 9.76 1.19
N PHE A 95 16.92 11.05 1.07
CA PHE A 95 17.09 12.05 2.13
C PHE A 95 16.45 11.62 3.46
N TYR A 96 15.30 10.96 3.44
CA TYR A 96 14.53 10.59 4.63
C TYR A 96 14.90 9.21 5.20
N THR A 97 15.79 8.47 4.57
CA THR A 97 16.27 7.18 5.10
C THR A 97 17.16 7.35 6.32
N GLU A 98 17.77 8.51 6.47
CA GLU A 98 18.51 8.91 7.66
C GLU A 98 17.71 9.88 8.53
N LYS A 99 18.12 10.03 9.81
CA LYS A 99 17.47 10.94 10.73
C LYS A 99 17.80 12.39 10.38
N GLN A 100 16.76 13.15 10.02
CA GLN A 100 16.88 14.58 9.70
C GLN A 100 16.11 15.42 10.72
N HIS A 101 16.68 16.58 11.09
CA HIS A 101 16.01 17.48 12.04
C HIS A 101 14.76 18.10 11.43
N GLY A 102 13.63 17.99 12.14
CA GLY A 102 12.34 18.55 11.69
C GLY A 102 11.55 17.67 10.73
N TYR A 103 12.11 16.54 10.28
CA TYR A 103 11.48 15.60 9.36
C TYR A 103 11.23 14.25 10.00
N GLY A 104 10.26 13.51 9.44
CA GLY A 104 10.10 12.09 9.75
C GLY A 104 11.14 11.23 9.05
N ARG A 105 11.29 10.00 9.51
CA ARG A 105 12.21 9.02 8.96
C ARG A 105 11.49 7.95 8.14
N LEU A 106 12.04 7.60 6.99
CA LEU A 106 11.64 6.44 6.18
C LEU A 106 12.53 5.25 6.54
N VAL A 107 11.96 4.22 7.15
CA VAL A 107 12.66 2.97 7.49
C VAL A 107 12.19 1.90 6.52
N ILE A 108 13.12 1.29 5.78
CA ILE A 108 12.83 0.28 4.76
C ILE A 108 13.29 -1.09 5.24
N LEU A 109 12.37 -2.04 5.25
CA LEU A 109 12.63 -3.46 5.55
C LEU A 109 12.49 -4.29 4.28
N LYS A 110 13.56 -4.95 3.85
CA LYS A 110 13.55 -5.88 2.71
C LYS A 110 13.36 -7.31 3.22
N LYS A 111 12.12 -7.74 3.32
CA LYS A 111 11.71 -9.08 3.78
C LYS A 111 10.40 -9.48 3.12
N SER A 112 10.29 -10.77 2.73
CA SER A 112 9.13 -11.32 2.07
C SER A 112 8.41 -12.41 2.88
N SER A 113 9.01 -12.96 3.95
CA SER A 113 8.37 -13.95 4.79
C SER A 113 7.31 -13.33 5.69
N PHE A 114 6.13 -13.95 5.82
CA PHE A 114 5.09 -13.48 6.72
C PHE A 114 5.54 -13.42 8.19
N ASN A 115 6.36 -14.37 8.66
CA ASN A 115 6.84 -14.40 10.04
C ASN A 115 7.86 -13.29 10.30
N ASP A 116 8.87 -13.16 9.43
CA ASP A 116 9.86 -12.08 9.53
C ASP A 116 9.17 -10.71 9.53
N VAL A 117 8.30 -10.48 8.54
CA VAL A 117 7.57 -9.22 8.43
C VAL A 117 6.70 -8.96 9.65
N SER A 118 6.03 -9.99 10.19
CA SER A 118 5.21 -9.84 11.39
C SER A 118 6.05 -9.50 12.62
N GLU A 119 7.22 -10.13 12.79
CA GLU A 119 8.12 -9.85 13.91
C GLU A 119 8.60 -8.39 13.92
N TYR A 120 9.10 -7.91 12.76
CA TYR A 120 9.56 -6.53 12.65
C TYR A 120 8.42 -5.52 12.76
N LEU A 121 7.25 -5.85 12.20
CA LEU A 121 6.08 -4.98 12.25
C LEU A 121 5.52 -4.86 13.66
N ASP A 122 5.49 -5.95 14.43
CA ASP A 122 5.10 -5.92 15.85
C ASP A 122 6.04 -5.03 16.67
N LYS A 123 7.36 -5.13 16.43
CA LYS A 123 8.35 -4.24 17.04
C LYS A 123 8.11 -2.78 16.66
N ALA A 124 7.93 -2.49 15.36
CA ALA A 124 7.68 -1.14 14.86
C ALA A 124 6.41 -0.52 15.48
N ILE A 125 5.33 -1.29 15.56
CA ILE A 125 4.07 -0.84 16.17
C ILE A 125 4.24 -0.60 17.67
N SER A 126 5.01 -1.43 18.37
CA SER A 126 5.24 -1.29 19.81
C SER A 126 6.01 -0.02 20.19
N LEU A 127 6.88 0.48 19.30
CA LEU A 127 7.59 1.74 19.48
C LEU A 127 6.68 2.96 19.45
N ARG A 128 5.50 2.88 18.80
CA ARG A 128 4.52 3.97 18.64
C ARG A 128 5.08 5.23 17.98
N GLU A 129 6.14 5.09 17.21
CA GLU A 129 6.81 6.20 16.52
C GLU A 129 6.36 6.33 15.06
N PHE A 130 5.84 5.26 14.47
CA PHE A 130 5.40 5.22 13.07
C PHE A 130 3.95 5.65 12.92
N SER A 131 3.69 6.46 11.92
CA SER A 131 2.34 6.95 11.57
C SER A 131 1.79 6.27 10.32
N LEU A 132 2.66 5.76 9.45
CA LEU A 132 2.32 5.05 8.22
C LEU A 132 3.14 3.76 8.13
N VAL A 133 2.48 2.68 7.76
CA VAL A 133 3.10 1.42 7.35
C VAL A 133 2.73 1.16 5.89
N VAL A 134 3.73 0.90 5.06
CA VAL A 134 3.55 0.51 3.66
C VAL A 134 3.97 -0.94 3.49
N ILE A 135 3.17 -1.73 2.77
CA ILE A 135 3.51 -3.11 2.40
C ILE A 135 3.47 -3.21 0.88
N ASP A 136 4.63 -3.33 0.28
CA ASP A 136 4.84 -3.38 -1.17
C ASP A 136 5.63 -4.65 -1.56
N SER A 137 4.93 -5.69 -2.01
CA SER A 137 3.50 -5.82 -2.17
C SER A 137 2.95 -6.97 -1.32
N LEU A 138 1.63 -6.93 -1.04
CA LEU A 138 0.96 -8.06 -0.37
C LEU A 138 1.10 -9.37 -1.16
N ALA A 139 1.15 -9.26 -2.49
CA ALA A 139 1.21 -10.40 -3.39
C ALA A 139 2.56 -11.13 -3.35
N SER A 140 3.60 -10.50 -2.85
CA SER A 140 4.96 -11.03 -2.77
C SER A 140 5.32 -11.55 -1.39
N LEU A 141 4.42 -11.41 -0.40
CA LEU A 141 4.57 -12.05 0.90
C LEU A 141 4.40 -13.57 0.76
N VAL A 142 5.37 -14.32 1.25
CA VAL A 142 5.41 -15.78 1.17
C VAL A 142 5.30 -16.43 2.54
N ASN A 143 4.78 -17.66 2.57
CA ASN A 143 4.75 -18.45 3.78
C ASN A 143 6.14 -19.07 4.01
N ASP A 144 6.62 -19.10 5.25
CA ASP A 144 7.97 -19.60 5.60
C ASP A 144 8.21 -21.04 5.20
N CYS A 145 7.17 -21.86 5.10
CA CYS A 145 7.31 -23.22 4.59
C CYS A 145 7.82 -23.27 3.12
N TYR A 146 7.81 -22.14 2.39
CA TYR A 146 8.40 -22.03 1.05
C TYR A 146 9.82 -21.46 1.07
N VAL A 147 10.27 -20.87 2.18
CA VAL A 147 11.57 -20.22 2.31
C VAL A 147 12.62 -21.16 2.89
N ASP A 148 12.22 -22.10 3.74
CA ASP A 148 13.10 -23.09 4.37
C ASP A 148 13.56 -24.19 3.38
N ILE A 149 14.45 -23.82 2.47
CA ILE A 149 15.06 -24.75 1.51
C ILE A 149 16.12 -25.65 2.15
N GLU A 150 16.63 -25.28 3.34
CA GLU A 150 17.75 -25.95 4.00
C GLU A 150 17.36 -27.13 4.91
N ASN A 151 16.09 -27.32 5.27
CA ASN A 151 15.68 -28.41 6.13
C ASN A 151 15.30 -29.69 5.35
N GLU A 152 15.93 -30.81 5.72
CA GLU A 152 15.86 -32.17 5.12
C GLU A 152 14.45 -32.82 5.04
N LYS A 153 13.37 -32.06 5.24
CA LYS A 153 11.98 -32.51 5.10
C LYS A 153 11.36 -32.17 3.73
N LYS A 154 12.18 -32.06 2.69
CA LYS A 154 11.77 -31.73 1.31
C LYS A 154 10.59 -32.56 0.80
N ASP A 155 10.54 -33.85 1.11
CA ASP A 155 9.50 -34.76 0.59
C ASP A 155 8.10 -34.51 1.16
N LYS A 156 7.97 -33.99 2.38
CA LYS A 156 6.67 -33.68 2.99
C LYS A 156 6.13 -32.33 2.52
N VAL A 157 7.00 -31.34 2.33
CA VAL A 157 6.63 -30.00 1.85
C VAL A 157 6.21 -30.07 0.37
N VAL A 158 6.97 -30.76 -0.45
CA VAL A 158 6.62 -30.95 -1.88
C VAL A 158 5.30 -31.72 -2.05
N LYS A 159 5.06 -32.77 -1.25
CA LYS A 159 3.78 -33.50 -1.25
C LYS A 159 2.59 -32.66 -0.76
N SER A 160 2.81 -31.70 0.15
CA SER A 160 1.77 -30.77 0.59
C SER A 160 1.46 -29.69 -0.47
N LEU A 161 2.44 -29.32 -1.28
CA LEU A 161 2.30 -28.37 -2.38
C LEU A 161 1.52 -28.95 -3.57
N THR A 162 1.60 -30.27 -3.79
CA THR A 162 0.91 -30.97 -4.90
C THR A 162 -0.55 -31.30 -4.56
N ASN A 163 -0.92 -31.31 -3.28
CA ASN A 163 -2.32 -31.42 -2.88
C ASN A 163 -3.00 -30.05 -3.04
N ASN A 164 -3.95 -29.92 -3.95
CA ASN A 164 -4.75 -28.75 -4.33
C ASN A 164 -5.54 -28.09 -3.17
N ASN A 165 -4.95 -27.96 -1.99
CA ASN A 165 -5.54 -27.26 -0.86
C ASN A 165 -5.24 -25.76 -0.95
N THR A 166 -6.05 -25.03 -1.69
CA THR A 166 -6.08 -23.54 -1.80
C THR A 166 -6.16 -22.84 -0.44
N ASN A 167 -6.39 -23.57 0.65
CA ASN A 167 -6.49 -23.03 2.01
C ASN A 167 -5.13 -22.70 2.64
N TYR A 168 -4.02 -23.29 2.17
CA TYR A 168 -2.68 -23.01 2.73
C TYR A 168 -2.14 -21.64 2.37
N GLU A 169 -2.45 -21.11 1.18
CA GLU A 169 -2.03 -19.77 0.78
C GLU A 169 -2.89 -18.65 1.39
N SER A 170 -4.18 -18.93 1.60
CA SER A 170 -5.13 -17.92 2.07
C SER A 170 -5.09 -17.69 3.58
N ARG A 171 -4.70 -18.69 4.37
CA ARG A 171 -4.72 -18.61 5.84
C ARG A 171 -3.70 -17.62 6.41
N PRO A 172 -2.42 -17.60 6.00
CA PRO A 172 -1.44 -16.63 6.50
C PRO A 172 -1.84 -15.19 6.20
N ILE A 173 -2.27 -14.89 4.98
CA ILE A 173 -2.69 -13.53 4.62
C ILE A 173 -3.94 -13.11 5.40
N ASN A 174 -4.88 -14.03 5.67
CA ASN A 174 -6.08 -13.72 6.44
C ASN A 174 -5.72 -13.35 7.89
N LEU A 175 -4.85 -14.10 8.53
CA LEU A 175 -4.39 -13.82 9.90
C LEU A 175 -3.62 -12.50 9.95
N PHE A 176 -2.71 -12.29 9.00
CA PHE A 176 -1.92 -11.07 8.87
C PHE A 176 -2.82 -9.83 8.73
N ILE A 177 -3.70 -9.81 7.75
CA ILE A 177 -4.57 -8.67 7.48
C ILE A 177 -5.51 -8.40 8.66
N ASN A 178 -6.11 -9.41 9.27
CA ASN A 178 -6.98 -9.23 10.43
C ASN A 178 -6.24 -8.63 11.64
N LYS A 179 -5.04 -9.16 11.95
CA LYS A 179 -4.19 -8.67 13.04
C LYS A 179 -3.85 -7.20 12.84
N TYR A 180 -3.26 -6.86 11.70
CA TYR A 180 -2.75 -5.50 11.46
C TYR A 180 -3.86 -4.49 11.18
N SER A 181 -5.00 -4.91 10.67
CA SER A 181 -6.18 -4.05 10.58
C SER A 181 -6.71 -3.62 11.95
N ALA A 182 -6.73 -4.53 12.92
CA ALA A 182 -7.12 -4.20 14.29
C ALA A 182 -6.11 -3.26 14.97
N LEU A 183 -4.80 -3.50 14.76
CA LEU A 183 -3.73 -2.69 15.32
C LEU A 183 -3.68 -1.30 14.69
N ALA A 184 -3.93 -1.18 13.37
CA ALA A 184 -4.05 0.10 12.66
C ALA A 184 -5.02 1.05 13.35
N SER A 185 -6.25 0.61 13.55
CA SER A 185 -7.30 1.41 14.19
C SER A 185 -6.98 1.72 15.65
N ARG A 186 -6.44 0.73 16.40
CA ARG A 186 -6.12 0.88 17.82
C ARG A 186 -4.99 1.90 18.08
N TYR A 187 -3.94 1.86 17.25
CA TYR A 187 -2.75 2.70 17.44
C TYR A 187 -2.71 3.93 16.56
N LYS A 188 -3.77 4.16 15.75
CA LYS A 188 -3.86 5.28 14.82
C LYS A 188 -2.68 5.33 13.82
N ILE A 189 -2.29 4.15 13.33
CA ILE A 189 -1.28 3.99 12.28
C ILE A 189 -2.01 3.72 10.97
N ALA A 190 -1.76 4.52 9.94
CA ALA A 190 -2.29 4.24 8.61
C ALA A 190 -1.54 3.07 7.96
N PHE A 191 -2.25 2.22 7.25
CA PHE A 191 -1.67 1.14 6.44
C PHE A 191 -1.95 1.40 4.96
N LEU A 192 -0.89 1.35 4.16
CA LEU A 192 -0.96 1.39 2.71
C LEU A 192 -0.56 0.02 2.16
N PHE A 193 -1.52 -0.71 1.65
CA PHE A 193 -1.30 -1.99 0.98
C PHE A 193 -1.14 -1.76 -0.52
N VAL A 194 0.05 -2.02 -1.04
CA VAL A 194 0.27 -2.10 -2.48
C VAL A 194 -0.08 -3.52 -2.92
N ASN A 195 -0.97 -3.63 -3.90
CA ASN A 195 -1.48 -4.90 -4.38
C ASN A 195 -1.51 -4.95 -5.90
N GLN A 196 -1.57 -6.16 -6.44
CA GLN A 196 -1.59 -6.37 -7.87
C GLN A 196 -2.66 -7.39 -8.28
N TYR A 197 -3.02 -7.36 -9.55
CA TYR A 197 -3.91 -8.35 -10.14
C TYR A 197 -3.15 -9.65 -10.41
N ARG A 198 -3.83 -10.77 -10.19
CA ARG A 198 -3.37 -12.10 -10.63
C ARG A 198 -4.43 -12.73 -11.54
N ASN A 199 -3.95 -13.47 -12.52
CA ASN A 199 -4.80 -14.30 -13.34
C ASN A 199 -5.38 -15.43 -12.48
N LYS A 200 -6.70 -15.55 -12.47
CA LYS A 200 -7.42 -16.68 -11.88
C LYS A 200 -8.27 -17.35 -12.96
N VAL A 201 -8.14 -18.65 -13.07
CA VAL A 201 -9.00 -19.42 -13.97
C VAL A 201 -10.37 -19.59 -13.31
N ASP A 202 -11.40 -19.05 -13.94
CA ASP A 202 -12.80 -19.26 -13.56
C ASP A 202 -13.37 -20.33 -14.50
N PRO A 203 -13.96 -21.41 -13.99
CA PRO A 203 -14.46 -22.51 -14.81
C PRO A 203 -15.52 -22.10 -15.85
N LEU A 204 -16.25 -21.00 -15.56
CA LEU A 204 -17.34 -20.53 -16.44
C LEU A 204 -16.94 -19.33 -17.31
N LYS A 205 -15.95 -18.54 -16.88
CA LYS A 205 -15.55 -17.27 -17.51
C LYS A 205 -14.16 -17.29 -18.13
N GLY A 206 -13.42 -18.40 -18.02
CA GLY A 206 -12.03 -18.48 -18.44
C GLY A 206 -11.09 -17.72 -17.50
N THR A 207 -10.00 -17.15 -18.03
CA THR A 207 -9.02 -16.40 -17.22
C THR A 207 -9.58 -15.03 -16.85
N VAL A 208 -9.70 -14.78 -15.55
CA VAL A 208 -10.20 -13.51 -14.98
C VAL A 208 -9.10 -12.88 -14.11
N LEU A 209 -8.87 -11.58 -14.29
CA LEU A 209 -8.01 -10.80 -13.41
C LEU A 209 -8.69 -10.58 -12.06
N LYS A 210 -8.07 -11.01 -10.97
CA LYS A 210 -8.54 -10.77 -9.60
C LYS A 210 -7.42 -10.17 -8.76
N GLU A 211 -7.80 -9.30 -7.83
CA GLU A 211 -6.91 -8.74 -6.81
C GLU A 211 -6.35 -9.88 -5.94
N TYR A 212 -5.06 -9.82 -5.61
CA TYR A 212 -4.46 -10.78 -4.70
C TYR A 212 -5.05 -10.63 -3.27
N GLY A 213 -5.11 -11.72 -2.51
CA GLY A 213 -5.70 -11.73 -1.16
C GLY A 213 -7.23 -11.69 -1.13
N ASN A 214 -7.87 -11.60 -2.30
CA ASN A 214 -9.31 -11.72 -2.48
C ASN A 214 -10.17 -10.86 -1.50
N LYS A 215 -11.22 -11.48 -0.95
CA LYS A 215 -12.23 -10.84 -0.11
C LYS A 215 -11.66 -10.25 1.19
N ILE A 216 -10.65 -10.91 1.81
CA ILE A 216 -10.18 -10.50 3.14
C ILE A 216 -9.49 -9.12 3.11
N VAL A 217 -8.61 -8.88 2.12
CA VAL A 217 -7.96 -7.58 1.97
C VAL A 217 -9.00 -6.52 1.65
N ARG A 218 -9.92 -6.82 0.72
CA ARG A 218 -11.00 -5.92 0.34
C ARG A 218 -11.91 -5.57 1.52
N TYR A 219 -12.31 -6.54 2.35
CA TYR A 219 -13.17 -6.28 3.50
C TYR A 219 -12.48 -5.42 4.56
N ASN A 220 -11.21 -5.66 4.82
CA ASN A 220 -10.45 -4.93 5.82
C ASN A 220 -9.94 -3.56 5.35
N SER A 221 -9.89 -3.30 4.04
CA SER A 221 -9.53 -1.97 3.53
C SER A 221 -10.68 -0.99 3.69
N ASP A 222 -10.40 0.20 4.20
CA ASP A 222 -11.37 1.30 4.29
C ASP A 222 -11.52 2.00 2.95
N ILE A 223 -10.40 2.10 2.20
CA ILE A 223 -10.33 2.72 0.87
C ILE A 223 -9.59 1.78 -0.08
N ILE A 224 -10.13 1.61 -1.29
CA ILE A 224 -9.46 0.88 -2.38
C ILE A 224 -9.40 1.81 -3.60
N ILE A 225 -8.19 2.02 -4.08
CA ILE A 225 -7.88 2.84 -5.25
C ILE A 225 -7.35 1.92 -6.34
N LYS A 226 -8.03 1.88 -7.45
CA LYS A 226 -7.56 1.22 -8.67
C LYS A 226 -6.79 2.23 -9.50
N ILE A 227 -5.62 1.81 -9.97
CA ILE A 227 -4.79 2.62 -10.85
C ILE A 227 -4.70 1.92 -12.18
N LYS A 228 -5.04 2.62 -13.24
CA LYS A 228 -4.91 2.19 -14.62
C LYS A 228 -3.89 3.09 -15.31
N LYS A 229 -2.91 2.47 -15.95
CA LYS A 229 -2.00 3.16 -16.87
C LYS A 229 -2.64 3.16 -18.24
N GLU A 230 -2.83 4.33 -18.79
CA GLU A 230 -3.38 4.47 -20.13
C GLU A 230 -2.33 4.07 -21.17
N LYS A 231 -2.79 3.62 -22.34
CA LYS A 231 -1.88 3.20 -23.42
C LYS A 231 -1.22 4.39 -24.12
N GLU A 232 -1.78 5.58 -23.94
CA GLU A 232 -1.28 6.80 -24.51
C GLU A 232 0.09 7.13 -23.91
N MET A 233 1.07 7.35 -24.77
CA MET A 233 2.40 7.84 -24.40
C MET A 233 2.39 9.36 -24.47
N LEU A 234 3.13 9.99 -23.55
CA LEU A 234 3.22 11.45 -23.47
C LEU A 234 4.67 11.88 -23.50
N TRP A 235 4.92 13.00 -24.17
CA TRP A 235 6.23 13.65 -24.27
C TRP A 235 6.16 15.04 -23.68
N GLU A 236 7.16 15.42 -22.92
CA GLU A 236 7.33 16.74 -22.35
C GLU A 236 8.34 17.52 -23.22
N THR A 237 7.98 18.73 -23.58
CA THR A 237 8.91 19.76 -24.06
C THR A 237 9.03 20.85 -23.00
N GLU A 238 9.83 21.88 -23.24
CA GLU A 238 10.08 22.95 -22.25
C GLU A 238 8.81 23.63 -21.70
N ASN A 239 7.69 23.55 -22.42
CA ASN A 239 6.47 24.29 -22.05
C ASN A 239 5.20 23.42 -21.96
N GLU A 240 5.14 22.22 -22.58
CA GLU A 240 3.89 21.46 -22.70
C GLU A 240 4.12 19.94 -22.72
N ILE A 241 3.07 19.19 -22.35
CA ILE A 241 3.01 17.73 -22.46
C ILE A 241 2.13 17.39 -23.67
N TYR A 242 2.66 16.61 -24.60
CA TYR A 242 1.97 16.22 -25.84
C TYR A 242 1.59 14.74 -25.83
N SER A 243 0.44 14.43 -26.44
CA SER A 243 0.01 13.04 -26.71
C SER A 243 0.58 12.50 -28.01
N ASP A 244 0.91 13.38 -28.95
CA ASP A 244 1.46 13.00 -30.25
C ASP A 244 2.97 12.89 -30.21
N LYS A 245 3.51 11.79 -30.78
CA LYS A 245 4.94 11.57 -30.87
C LYS A 245 5.60 12.71 -31.62
N PRO A 246 6.56 13.41 -31.02
CA PRO A 246 7.27 14.47 -31.73
C PRO A 246 8.02 13.90 -32.94
N PHE A 247 8.31 14.75 -33.93
CA PHE A 247 8.92 14.42 -35.24
C PHE A 247 10.21 13.58 -35.18
N LEU A 248 10.87 13.53 -34.01
CA LEU A 248 12.05 12.67 -33.77
C LEU A 248 11.59 11.28 -33.33
N GLU A 249 11.47 10.36 -34.26
CA GLU A 249 11.00 8.97 -34.04
C GLU A 249 11.75 8.18 -32.95
N ALA A 250 12.90 8.66 -32.49
CA ALA A 250 13.76 7.99 -31.52
C ALA A 250 13.59 8.43 -30.07
N MET A 251 12.77 9.44 -29.77
CA MET A 251 12.64 9.92 -28.38
C MET A 251 11.73 8.98 -27.56
N PRO A 252 12.20 8.46 -26.40
CA PRO A 252 11.35 7.73 -25.49
C PRO A 252 10.29 8.65 -24.89
N ALA A 253 9.11 8.09 -24.59
CA ALA A 253 8.09 8.83 -23.86
C ALA A 253 8.61 9.25 -22.49
N THR A 254 8.27 10.47 -22.07
CA THR A 254 8.71 11.05 -20.79
C THR A 254 7.71 10.82 -19.67
N HIS A 255 6.43 10.67 -20.00
CA HIS A 255 5.34 10.54 -19.03
C HIS A 255 4.38 9.41 -19.40
N ALA A 256 3.65 8.93 -18.40
CA ALA A 256 2.47 8.09 -18.58
C ALA A 256 1.27 8.75 -17.91
N ARG A 257 0.11 8.66 -18.56
CA ARG A 257 -1.18 9.04 -17.97
C ARG A 257 -1.68 7.90 -17.10
N LEU A 258 -2.09 8.23 -15.89
CA LEU A 258 -2.69 7.33 -14.92
C LEU A 258 -4.12 7.77 -14.62
N THR A 259 -5.02 6.81 -14.50
CA THR A 259 -6.37 7.04 -13.97
C THR A 259 -6.47 6.40 -12.59
N PHE A 260 -6.73 7.20 -11.57
CA PHE A 260 -7.06 6.76 -10.22
C PHE A 260 -8.58 6.63 -10.10
N THR A 261 -9.09 5.48 -9.68
CA THR A 261 -10.52 5.25 -9.47
C THR A 261 -10.75 4.73 -8.06
N VAL A 262 -11.69 5.33 -7.33
CA VAL A 262 -12.13 4.81 -6.02
C VAL A 262 -13.04 3.63 -6.23
N ASP A 263 -12.58 2.43 -5.87
CA ASP A 263 -13.35 1.19 -5.99
C ASP A 263 -14.10 0.83 -4.70
N LYS A 264 -13.62 1.30 -3.56
CA LYS A 264 -14.26 1.21 -2.24
C LYS A 264 -13.85 2.40 -1.41
N SER A 265 -14.78 2.99 -0.67
CA SER A 265 -14.51 4.00 0.33
C SER A 265 -15.65 4.13 1.32
N ASN A 266 -15.33 4.52 2.54
CA ASN A 266 -16.27 5.00 3.56
C ASN A 266 -16.28 6.55 3.65
N LYS A 267 -15.47 7.25 2.85
CA LYS A 267 -15.23 8.70 2.93
C LYS A 267 -15.65 9.44 1.66
N VAL A 268 -15.52 8.80 0.51
CA VAL A 268 -15.79 9.39 -0.81
C VAL A 268 -16.65 8.47 -1.67
N ILE A 269 -17.26 9.04 -2.72
CA ILE A 269 -18.16 8.28 -3.61
C ILE A 269 -17.35 7.27 -4.41
N THR A 270 -17.77 6.01 -4.37
CA THR A 270 -17.19 4.94 -5.21
C THR A 270 -17.48 5.19 -6.68
N GLY A 271 -16.52 4.85 -7.55
CA GLY A 271 -16.59 5.11 -8.99
C GLY A 271 -16.05 6.48 -9.39
N THR A 272 -15.80 7.39 -8.43
CA THR A 272 -15.11 8.66 -8.74
C THR A 272 -13.73 8.36 -9.26
N ALA A 273 -13.35 9.00 -10.37
CA ALA A 273 -12.06 8.84 -11.01
C ALA A 273 -11.42 10.20 -11.30
N ILE A 274 -10.08 10.23 -11.29
CA ILE A 274 -9.28 11.41 -11.63
C ILE A 274 -8.05 10.98 -12.40
N GLU A 275 -7.62 11.78 -13.36
CA GLU A 275 -6.39 11.58 -14.11
C GLU A 275 -5.19 12.21 -13.41
N SER A 276 -4.05 11.60 -13.60
CA SER A 276 -2.75 12.08 -13.13
C SER A 276 -1.66 11.65 -14.11
N TYR A 277 -0.47 12.17 -13.90
CA TYR A 277 0.68 11.86 -14.74
C TYR A 277 1.84 11.38 -13.86
N ILE A 278 2.58 10.39 -14.37
CA ILE A 278 3.84 9.94 -13.76
C ILE A 278 4.96 10.22 -14.77
N LYS A 279 6.01 10.92 -14.32
CA LYS A 279 7.20 11.19 -15.12
C LYS A 279 8.19 10.03 -14.94
N TYR A 280 8.65 9.47 -16.05
CA TYR A 280 9.63 8.39 -15.99
C TYR A 280 10.98 8.90 -15.44
N GLY A 281 11.54 8.16 -14.47
CA GLY A 281 12.81 8.50 -13.84
C GLY A 281 12.74 9.57 -12.73
N TYR A 282 11.55 10.12 -12.43
CA TYR A 282 11.37 11.13 -11.38
C TYR A 282 10.24 10.83 -10.40
N GLY A 283 9.40 9.84 -10.68
CA GLY A 283 8.25 9.51 -9.85
C GLY A 283 7.01 10.36 -10.10
#